data_7bebf50cc82e22fd56d860bbe094f5b0
#
_entry.id   7bebf50cc82e22fd56d860bbe094f5b0
#
_cell.length_a   1.000
_cell.length_b   1.000
_cell.length_c   1.000
_cell.angle_alpha   90.00
_cell.angle_beta   90.00
_cell.angle_gamma   90.00
#
_symmetry.space_group_name_H-M   'P 1'
#
loop_
_entity.id
_entity.type
_entity.pdbx_description
1 polymer ?
#
loop_
_entity_poly.entity_id
_entity_poly.type
_entity_poly.pdbx_seq_one_letter_code
_entity_poly.pdbx_strand_id
1 'polypeptide(L)'
;MKKVLYTKYNRARKPEFQIGTKIIETDGKKYVSKFALRDEAIKQIDSLEIESKKLQDVFYNIRFDEGKRVSKSEIQFQYLEFTTLGDKIRDITDLESCIEKLFDVRPEYIVPFAETVEFNKVFGHADKLKGVDALSISNIDMIFDNLFID
;
A
#
# COMPACT_ATOMS: atom_id res chain seq x y z
N MET A 1 12.50 25.35 -7.53
CA MET A 1 12.77 25.50 -6.06
C MET A 1 11.97 24.43 -5.32
N LYS A 2 12.59 23.69 -4.38
CA LYS A 2 11.91 22.62 -3.60
C LYS A 2 11.24 23.23 -2.36
N LYS A 3 9.95 22.99 -2.17
CA LYS A 3 9.14 23.44 -1.02
C LYS A 3 8.50 22.24 -0.34
N VAL A 4 8.58 22.17 0.99
CA VAL A 4 7.86 21.16 1.79
C VAL A 4 6.51 21.75 2.18
N LEU A 5 5.42 21.08 1.78
CA LEU A 5 4.05 21.51 2.04
C LEU A 5 3.47 20.87 3.31
N TYR A 6 3.87 19.62 3.58
CA TYR A 6 3.38 18.83 4.71
C TYR A 6 4.45 17.85 5.17
N THR A 7 4.48 17.56 6.47
CA THR A 7 5.33 16.49 7.03
C THR A 7 4.62 15.80 8.18
N LYS A 8 4.65 14.47 8.19
CA LYS A 8 4.17 13.61 9.27
C LYS A 8 5.26 12.64 9.68
N TYR A 9 5.46 12.47 10.98
CA TYR A 9 6.42 11.53 11.56
C TYR A 9 5.69 10.45 12.34
N ASN A 10 5.96 9.20 12.04
CA ASN A 10 5.37 8.06 12.75
C ASN A 10 6.38 7.48 13.76
N ARG A 11 6.61 8.21 14.84
CA ARG A 11 7.58 7.84 15.88
C ARG A 11 7.05 6.88 16.95
N ALA A 12 5.74 6.65 17.00
CA ALA A 12 5.13 5.75 17.98
C ALA A 12 5.28 4.26 17.62
N ARG A 13 5.70 3.94 16.39
CA ARG A 13 5.94 2.56 15.94
C ARG A 13 7.30 2.06 16.43
N LYS A 14 7.49 0.73 16.37
CA LYS A 14 8.82 0.13 16.60
C LYS A 14 9.84 0.71 15.62
N PRO A 15 11.14 0.77 15.98
CA PRO A 15 12.19 1.42 15.18
C PRO A 15 12.20 1.02 13.71
N GLU A 16 12.00 -0.27 13.41
CA GLU A 16 11.98 -0.85 12.07
C GLU A 16 10.80 -0.38 11.21
N PHE A 17 9.75 0.22 11.82
CA PHE A 17 8.56 0.76 11.13
C PHE A 17 8.43 2.28 11.27
N GLN A 18 9.47 2.95 11.78
CA GLN A 18 9.46 4.41 11.93
C GLN A 18 9.80 5.09 10.60
N ILE A 19 8.77 5.43 9.84
CA ILE A 19 8.90 6.20 8.61
C ILE A 19 8.22 7.56 8.76
N GLY A 20 8.73 8.55 8.06
CA GLY A 20 8.10 9.85 7.87
C GLY A 20 7.47 9.93 6.47
N THR A 21 6.47 10.77 6.35
CA THR A 21 5.84 11.14 5.07
C THR A 21 5.92 12.64 4.91
N LYS A 22 6.35 13.13 3.76
CA LYS A 22 6.31 14.56 3.42
C LYS A 22 5.69 14.76 2.04
N ILE A 23 4.93 15.84 1.89
CA ILE A 23 4.48 16.32 0.59
C ILE A 23 5.42 17.44 0.19
N ILE A 24 6.01 17.32 -0.97
CA ILE A 24 6.97 18.28 -1.52
C ILE A 24 6.48 18.79 -2.87
N GLU A 25 6.73 20.06 -3.13
CA GLU A 25 6.52 20.67 -4.43
C GLU A 25 7.88 21.04 -5.03
N THR A 26 8.09 20.64 -6.28
CA THR A 26 9.27 20.99 -7.07
C THR A 26 8.82 21.33 -8.48
N ASP A 27 9.14 22.55 -8.92
CA ASP A 27 8.84 23.03 -10.28
C ASP A 27 7.37 22.85 -10.67
N GLY A 28 6.46 23.19 -9.74
CA GLY A 28 5.02 23.11 -9.91
C GLY A 28 4.41 21.71 -9.82
N LYS A 29 5.23 20.67 -9.59
CA LYS A 29 4.77 19.28 -9.40
C LYS A 29 4.84 18.89 -7.93
N LYS A 30 3.81 18.19 -7.47
CA LYS A 30 3.74 17.66 -6.11
C LYS A 30 4.13 16.17 -6.08
N TYR A 31 4.78 15.78 -4.99
CA TYR A 31 5.21 14.42 -4.74
C TYR A 31 5.00 14.04 -3.28
N VAL A 32 4.68 12.78 -3.03
CA VAL A 32 4.69 12.18 -1.69
C VAL A 32 6.03 11.48 -1.50
N SER A 33 6.77 11.87 -0.48
CA SER A 33 8.02 11.21 -0.14
C SER A 33 7.89 10.48 1.18
N LYS A 34 8.22 9.20 1.19
CA LYS A 34 8.34 8.37 2.41
C LYS A 34 9.80 8.15 2.71
N PHE A 35 10.20 8.35 3.96
CA PHE A 35 11.60 8.27 4.37
C PHE A 35 11.75 7.61 5.73
N ALA A 36 12.84 6.85 5.88
CA ALA A 36 13.19 6.21 7.14
C ALA A 36 13.62 7.27 8.17
N LEU A 37 13.08 7.17 9.38
CA LEU A 37 13.47 8.02 10.50
C LEU A 37 14.68 7.45 11.25
N ARG A 38 14.99 6.18 11.05
CA ARG A 38 16.10 5.42 11.62
C ARG A 38 16.65 4.44 10.60
N ASP A 39 17.87 4.00 10.78
CA ASP A 39 18.51 3.06 9.87
C ASP A 39 17.77 1.71 9.83
N GLU A 40 17.20 1.26 10.95
CA GLU A 40 16.40 0.04 11.04
C GLU A 40 15.16 0.07 10.12
N ALA A 41 14.62 1.26 9.85
CA ALA A 41 13.45 1.44 8.98
C ALA A 41 13.78 1.50 7.49
N ILE A 42 15.05 1.42 7.08
CA ILE A 42 15.43 1.40 5.66
C ILE A 42 14.82 0.19 4.95
N LYS A 43 14.76 -0.97 5.61
CA LYS A 43 14.11 -2.17 5.07
C LYS A 43 12.64 -1.94 4.73
N GLN A 44 11.93 -1.11 5.50
CA GLN A 44 10.54 -0.75 5.19
C GLN A 44 10.44 0.09 3.90
N ILE A 45 11.43 0.94 3.64
CA ILE A 45 11.49 1.68 2.36
C ILE A 45 11.80 0.74 1.19
N ASP A 46 12.66 -0.27 1.39
CA ASP A 46 12.94 -1.30 0.40
C ASP A 46 11.68 -2.11 0.08
N SER A 47 10.92 -2.50 1.11
CA SER A 47 9.64 -3.21 0.94
C SER A 47 8.65 -2.40 0.10
N LEU A 48 8.49 -1.10 0.37
CA LEU A 48 7.58 -0.24 -0.42
C LEU A 48 7.92 -0.24 -1.92
N GLU A 49 9.21 -0.25 -2.27
CA GLU A 49 9.63 -0.30 -3.67
C GLU A 49 9.34 -1.64 -4.33
N ILE A 50 9.64 -2.74 -3.62
CA ILE A 50 9.48 -4.10 -4.15
C ILE A 50 8.01 -4.48 -4.24
N GLU A 51 7.23 -4.17 -3.21
CA GLU A 51 5.83 -4.56 -3.10
C GLU A 51 4.94 -3.84 -4.13
N SER A 52 5.17 -2.55 -4.37
CA SER A 52 4.40 -1.82 -5.39
C SER A 52 4.54 -2.44 -6.78
N LYS A 53 5.76 -2.87 -7.14
CA LYS A 53 6.01 -3.56 -8.42
C LYS A 53 5.32 -4.93 -8.49
N LYS A 54 5.37 -5.72 -7.41
CA LYS A 54 4.73 -7.04 -7.37
C LYS A 54 3.21 -6.94 -7.41
N LEU A 55 2.63 -5.99 -6.68
CA LEU A 55 1.18 -5.80 -6.61
C LEU A 55 0.58 -5.34 -7.93
N GLN A 56 1.35 -4.63 -8.77
CA GLN A 56 0.89 -4.20 -10.10
C GLN A 56 0.45 -5.38 -10.97
N ASP A 57 1.08 -6.54 -10.81
CA ASP A 57 0.76 -7.73 -11.59
C ASP A 57 -0.38 -8.57 -11.00
N VAL A 58 -0.81 -8.29 -9.76
CA VAL A 58 -1.84 -9.09 -9.08
C VAL A 58 -3.25 -8.71 -9.52
N PHE A 59 -3.53 -7.42 -9.64
CA PHE A 59 -4.87 -6.88 -9.87
C PHE A 59 -5.05 -6.40 -11.31
N TYR A 60 -6.22 -6.67 -11.90
CA TYR A 60 -6.55 -6.17 -13.24
C TYR A 60 -6.94 -4.69 -13.23
N ASN A 61 -7.67 -4.26 -12.21
CA ASN A 61 -8.34 -2.95 -12.17
C ASN A 61 -7.70 -1.96 -11.18
N ILE A 62 -6.58 -2.31 -10.54
CA ILE A 62 -5.88 -1.44 -9.62
C ILE A 62 -4.49 -1.13 -10.17
N ARG A 63 -4.20 0.16 -10.30
CA ARG A 63 -2.86 0.62 -10.62
C ARG A 63 -2.14 1.04 -9.34
N PHE A 64 -0.99 0.46 -9.10
CA PHE A 64 -0.10 0.86 -8.01
C PHE A 64 0.91 1.88 -8.55
N ASP A 65 1.10 2.99 -7.81
CA ASP A 65 2.13 3.96 -8.17
C ASP A 65 3.51 3.38 -7.89
N GLU A 66 4.36 3.39 -8.90
CA GLU A 66 5.75 2.98 -8.77
C GLU A 66 6.57 4.10 -8.12
N GLY A 67 7.03 3.85 -6.91
CA GLY A 67 7.90 4.78 -6.22
C GLY A 67 9.27 4.89 -6.89
N LYS A 68 9.78 6.11 -6.99
CA LYS A 68 11.14 6.37 -7.42
C LYS A 68 12.07 6.51 -6.21
N ARG A 69 13.07 5.64 -6.11
CA ARG A 69 14.10 5.73 -5.09
C ARG A 69 14.93 7.00 -5.30
N VAL A 70 14.99 7.86 -4.28
CA VAL A 70 15.76 9.11 -4.32
C VAL A 70 17.01 9.09 -3.44
N SER A 71 17.02 8.22 -2.42
CA SER A 71 18.22 7.92 -1.62
C SER A 71 18.08 6.53 -0.98
N LYS A 72 19.12 6.06 -0.27
CA LYS A 72 19.07 4.80 0.48
C LYS A 72 17.89 4.74 1.47
N SER A 73 17.47 5.86 2.02
CA SER A 73 16.44 5.94 3.06
C SER A 73 15.16 6.64 2.61
N GLU A 74 14.99 6.96 1.32
CA GLU A 74 13.85 7.75 0.85
C GLU A 74 13.35 7.25 -0.52
N ILE A 75 12.03 7.06 -0.63
CA ILE A 75 11.29 6.77 -1.86
C ILE A 75 10.26 7.86 -2.10
N GLN A 76 10.03 8.22 -3.34
CA GLN A 76 9.14 9.28 -3.76
C GLN A 76 8.10 8.74 -4.75
N PHE A 77 6.84 9.12 -4.53
CA PHE A 77 5.69 8.78 -5.36
C PHE A 77 5.10 10.07 -5.96
N GLN A 78 4.36 9.93 -7.05
CA GLN A 78 3.57 11.04 -7.58
C GLN A 78 2.48 11.41 -6.57
N TYR A 79 2.23 12.70 -6.36
CA TYR A 79 1.07 13.14 -5.59
C TYR A 79 -0.17 13.07 -6.49
N LEU A 80 -1.17 12.29 -6.07
CA LEU A 80 -2.41 12.13 -6.79
C LEU A 80 -3.46 13.11 -6.24
N GLU A 81 -4.09 13.90 -7.11
CA GLU A 81 -5.15 14.85 -6.76
C GLU A 81 -6.54 14.26 -7.07
N PHE A 82 -6.70 12.96 -6.88
CA PHE A 82 -7.98 12.28 -7.07
C PHE A 82 -8.75 12.16 -5.76
N THR A 83 -10.05 11.93 -5.87
CA THR A 83 -10.91 11.63 -4.73
C THR A 83 -10.69 10.17 -4.30
N THR A 84 -10.69 9.91 -3.00
CA THR A 84 -10.59 8.54 -2.50
C THR A 84 -11.90 7.79 -2.68
N LEU A 85 -11.82 6.46 -2.72
CA LEU A 85 -13.02 5.61 -2.68
C LEU A 85 -13.79 5.83 -1.37
N GLY A 86 -13.09 6.04 -0.25
CA GLY A 86 -13.71 6.35 1.04
C GLY A 86 -14.57 7.61 1.01
N ASP A 87 -14.14 8.66 0.29
CA ASP A 87 -14.92 9.89 0.12
C ASP A 87 -16.16 9.67 -0.77
N LYS A 88 -16.08 8.76 -1.72
CA LYS A 88 -17.11 8.51 -2.72
C LYS A 88 -18.08 7.38 -2.37
N ILE A 89 -17.78 6.56 -1.40
CA ILE A 89 -18.55 5.33 -1.11
C ILE A 89 -20.03 5.58 -0.86
N ARG A 90 -20.40 6.75 -0.34
CA ARG A 90 -21.79 7.13 -0.10
C ARG A 90 -22.57 7.43 -1.38
N ASP A 91 -21.88 7.79 -2.45
CA ASP A 91 -22.45 8.17 -3.74
C ASP A 91 -22.43 7.01 -4.74
N ILE A 92 -21.82 5.88 -4.37
CA ILE A 92 -21.76 4.69 -5.22
C ILE A 92 -23.10 3.96 -5.17
N THR A 93 -23.79 3.93 -6.30
CA THR A 93 -25.09 3.26 -6.45
C THR A 93 -24.96 1.75 -6.58
N ASP A 94 -23.80 1.26 -7.02
CA ASP A 94 -23.50 -0.15 -7.21
C ASP A 94 -22.19 -0.50 -6.48
N LEU A 95 -22.29 -0.56 -5.15
CA LEU A 95 -21.14 -0.88 -4.29
C LEU A 95 -20.63 -2.31 -4.52
N GLU A 96 -21.52 -3.27 -4.78
CA GLU A 96 -21.15 -4.66 -5.00
C GLU A 96 -20.27 -4.80 -6.24
N SER A 97 -20.69 -4.24 -7.37
CA SER A 97 -19.88 -4.23 -8.58
C SER A 97 -18.55 -3.49 -8.42
N CYS A 98 -18.52 -2.43 -7.62
CA CYS A 98 -17.28 -1.73 -7.29
C CYS A 98 -16.31 -2.63 -6.51
N ILE A 99 -16.81 -3.36 -5.51
CA ILE A 99 -16.01 -4.29 -4.70
C ILE A 99 -15.52 -5.46 -5.56
N GLU A 100 -16.37 -6.05 -6.41
CA GLU A 100 -15.98 -7.11 -7.34
C GLU A 100 -14.82 -6.69 -8.23
N LYS A 101 -14.86 -5.47 -8.79
CA LYS A 101 -13.76 -4.94 -9.60
C LYS A 101 -12.46 -4.74 -8.82
N LEU A 102 -12.55 -4.36 -7.54
CA LEU A 102 -11.36 -4.21 -6.68
C LEU A 102 -10.69 -5.56 -6.39
N PHE A 103 -11.47 -6.63 -6.32
CA PHE A 103 -10.98 -7.99 -6.06
C PHE A 103 -10.83 -8.83 -7.32
N ASP A 104 -10.92 -8.23 -8.50
CA ASP A 104 -10.62 -8.88 -9.77
C ASP A 104 -9.10 -9.09 -9.90
N VAL A 105 -8.66 -10.28 -9.53
CA VAL A 105 -7.25 -10.66 -9.41
C VAL A 105 -6.88 -11.72 -10.44
N ARG A 106 -5.63 -11.73 -10.85
CA ARG A 106 -5.12 -12.74 -11.77
C ARG A 106 -5.06 -14.12 -11.10
N PRO A 107 -5.59 -15.18 -11.74
CA PRO A 107 -5.69 -16.51 -11.13
C PRO A 107 -4.37 -17.11 -10.66
N GLU A 108 -3.26 -16.76 -11.29
CA GLU A 108 -1.93 -17.26 -10.93
C GLU A 108 -1.45 -16.79 -9.54
N TYR A 109 -2.09 -15.76 -8.98
CA TYR A 109 -1.82 -15.26 -7.62
C TYR A 109 -2.76 -15.84 -6.57
N ILE A 110 -3.76 -16.62 -6.99
CA ILE A 110 -4.67 -17.34 -6.08
C ILE A 110 -4.02 -18.65 -5.69
N VAL A 111 -3.83 -18.87 -4.40
CA VAL A 111 -3.21 -20.06 -3.84
C VAL A 111 -4.07 -20.61 -2.70
N PRO A 112 -4.06 -21.93 -2.43
CA PRO A 112 -4.70 -22.46 -1.25
C PRO A 112 -4.10 -21.84 0.01
N PHE A 113 -4.94 -21.43 0.95
CA PHE A 113 -4.47 -20.92 2.23
C PHE A 113 -3.58 -21.95 2.93
N ALA A 114 -2.41 -21.52 3.35
CA ALA A 114 -1.47 -22.32 4.15
C ALA A 114 -1.12 -21.54 5.43
N GLU A 115 -1.28 -22.20 6.57
CA GLU A 115 -0.84 -21.65 7.84
C GLU A 115 0.69 -21.50 7.86
N THR A 116 1.16 -20.34 8.28
CA THR A 116 2.57 -20.11 8.59
C THR A 116 2.77 -19.95 10.09
N VAL A 117 4.02 -20.13 10.55
CA VAL A 117 4.38 -19.89 11.96
C VAL A 117 4.05 -18.45 12.37
N GLU A 118 4.27 -17.49 11.48
CA GLU A 118 3.99 -16.06 11.71
C GLU A 118 2.48 -15.81 11.81
N PHE A 119 1.69 -16.40 10.91
CA PHE A 119 0.23 -16.32 10.96
C PHE A 119 -0.29 -16.86 12.30
N ASN A 120 0.15 -18.05 12.70
CA ASN A 120 -0.30 -18.72 13.93
C ASN A 120 0.09 -17.96 15.20
N LYS A 121 1.22 -17.24 15.21
CA LYS A 121 1.60 -16.36 16.33
C LYS A 121 0.64 -15.19 16.54
N VAL A 122 0.02 -14.71 15.48
CA VAL A 122 -0.85 -13.53 15.52
C VAL A 122 -2.32 -13.93 15.68
N PHE A 123 -2.77 -14.91 14.91
CA PHE A 123 -4.18 -15.27 14.77
C PHE A 123 -4.57 -16.62 15.40
N GLY A 124 -3.59 -17.41 15.86
CA GLY A 124 -3.81 -18.80 16.29
C GLY A 124 -4.04 -19.72 15.09
N HIS A 125 -4.42 -20.98 15.38
CA HIS A 125 -4.77 -21.95 14.34
C HIS A 125 -6.07 -21.59 13.65
N ALA A 126 -6.09 -21.69 12.34
CA ALA A 126 -7.21 -21.28 11.50
C ALA A 126 -7.79 -22.44 10.69
N ASP A 127 -8.22 -23.50 11.38
CA ASP A 127 -8.83 -24.69 10.74
C ASP A 127 -9.98 -24.34 9.79
N LYS A 128 -10.70 -23.25 10.07
CA LYS A 128 -11.81 -22.75 9.25
C LYS A 128 -11.34 -22.18 7.90
N LEU A 129 -10.07 -21.83 7.75
CA LEU A 129 -9.49 -21.32 6.51
C LEU A 129 -8.86 -22.41 5.64
N LYS A 130 -8.85 -23.65 6.12
CA LYS A 130 -8.33 -24.78 5.36
C LYS A 130 -9.15 -24.99 4.09
N GLY A 131 -8.47 -24.91 2.95
CA GLY A 131 -9.10 -25.06 1.64
C GLY A 131 -9.77 -23.77 1.10
N VAL A 132 -9.61 -22.63 1.79
CA VAL A 132 -10.01 -21.33 1.28
C VAL A 132 -8.89 -20.79 0.37
N ASP A 133 -9.28 -20.16 -0.73
CA ASP A 133 -8.34 -19.45 -1.59
C ASP A 133 -7.82 -18.19 -0.91
N ALA A 134 -6.55 -17.92 -1.12
CA ALA A 134 -5.85 -16.75 -0.59
C ALA A 134 -4.99 -16.11 -1.68
N LEU A 135 -4.67 -14.84 -1.54
CA LEU A 135 -3.68 -14.22 -2.39
C LEU A 135 -2.27 -14.57 -1.90
N SER A 136 -1.40 -14.96 -2.84
CA SER A 136 0.02 -15.18 -2.56
C SER A 136 0.77 -13.90 -2.18
N ILE A 137 0.22 -12.75 -2.57
CA ILE A 137 0.71 -11.40 -2.23
C ILE A 137 -0.51 -10.54 -1.89
N SER A 138 -0.47 -9.85 -0.76
CA SER A 138 -1.53 -8.92 -0.36
C SER A 138 -0.95 -7.61 0.16
N ASN A 139 -1.75 -6.56 0.06
CA ASN A 139 -1.45 -5.26 0.66
C ASN A 139 -2.50 -4.95 1.74
N ILE A 140 -2.08 -4.97 2.99
CA ILE A 140 -2.96 -4.68 4.14
C ILE A 140 -3.40 -3.21 4.20
N ASP A 141 -2.73 -2.32 3.47
CA ASP A 141 -3.07 -0.90 3.41
C ASP A 141 -4.08 -0.57 2.28
N MET A 142 -4.66 -1.58 1.62
CA MET A 142 -5.76 -1.41 0.65
C MET A 142 -7.09 -1.13 1.37
N ILE A 143 -7.13 -0.02 2.10
CA ILE A 143 -8.36 0.54 2.67
C ILE A 143 -8.92 1.60 1.72
N PHE A 144 -10.22 1.87 1.82
CA PHE A 144 -10.91 2.79 0.90
C PHE A 144 -10.32 4.20 0.86
N ASP A 145 -9.71 4.66 1.96
CA ASP A 145 -9.03 5.96 2.02
C ASP A 145 -7.68 5.99 1.28
N ASN A 146 -7.14 4.83 0.90
CA ASN A 146 -5.90 4.69 0.14
C ASN A 146 -6.16 4.32 -1.34
N LEU A 147 -7.40 4.12 -1.74
CA LEU A 147 -7.81 3.84 -3.10
C LEU A 147 -8.36 5.13 -3.73
N PHE A 148 -7.76 5.56 -4.84
CA PHE A 148 -8.18 6.72 -5.59
C PHE A 148 -9.02 6.30 -6.79
N ILE A 149 -10.00 7.14 -7.14
CA ILE A 149 -10.86 6.97 -8.32
C ILE A 149 -10.51 8.07 -9.30
N ASP A 150 -10.17 7.70 -10.53
CA ASP A 150 -9.93 8.60 -11.66
C ASP A 150 -11.17 8.73 -12.57
#